data_3e6c9a10b55447daa694d47729fb405f
#
_entry.id   3e6c9a10b55447daa694d47729fb405f
#
_cell.length_a   1.000
_cell.length_b   1.000
_cell.length_c   1.000
_cell.angle_alpha   90.00
_cell.angle_beta   90.00
_cell.angle_gamma   90.00
#
_symmetry.space_group_name_H-M   'P 1'
#
loop_
_entity.id
_entity.type
_entity.pdbx_description
1 polymer ?
#
loop_
_entity_poly.entity_id
_entity_poly.type
_entity_poly.pdbx_seq_one_letter_code
_entity_poly.pdbx_strand_id
1 'polypeptide(L)'
;MSAGRITAKKLALAGMLTAVAAALSVLERFLPLQAVVPLPGVKLGLANVVTMFALFFLDFRLSAAIVLARCLLGALLGGGPTGLMFSLTGSMLALLVMAALKRGHGRAFSLFGISVAGAAAHNLGQVLVAMALLNDAAVLAYLPALLAAGLITGVLTAAAALPFFGKFSKTGVAGK
;
A
#
# COMPACT_ATOMS: atom_id res chain seq x y z
N MET A 1 20.14 14.01 12.89
CA MET A 1 19.10 13.75 11.88
C MET A 1 18.20 14.98 11.81
N SER A 2 18.44 15.89 10.87
CA SER A 2 17.62 17.09 10.68
C SER A 2 16.25 16.65 10.16
N ALA A 3 15.20 16.92 10.92
CA ALA A 3 13.82 16.76 10.46
C ALA A 3 13.62 17.78 9.32
N GLY A 4 13.73 17.34 8.08
CA GLY A 4 13.56 18.20 6.91
C GLY A 4 12.23 18.93 7.01
N ARG A 5 12.25 20.26 6.95
CA ARG A 5 11.06 21.12 6.98
C ARG A 5 10.05 20.61 5.93
N ILE A 6 8.83 20.32 6.39
CA ILE A 6 7.71 19.99 5.49
C ILE A 6 7.38 21.28 4.73
N THR A 7 7.65 21.28 3.43
CA THR A 7 7.33 22.41 2.57
C THR A 7 5.86 22.34 2.14
N ALA A 8 5.23 23.49 1.83
CA ALA A 8 3.87 23.55 1.32
C ALA A 8 3.69 22.63 0.07
N LYS A 9 4.71 22.54 -0.79
CA LYS A 9 4.73 21.62 -1.94
C LYS A 9 4.60 20.15 -1.53
N LYS A 10 5.37 19.72 -0.52
CA LYS A 10 5.31 18.32 -0.04
C LYS A 10 3.96 18.02 0.61
N LEU A 11 3.39 18.99 1.34
CA LEU A 11 2.08 18.84 1.96
C LEU A 11 0.96 18.76 0.92
N ALA A 12 0.98 19.62 -0.10
CA ALA A 12 0.03 19.58 -1.21
C ALA A 12 0.11 18.24 -1.97
N LEU A 13 1.33 17.77 -2.28
CA LEU A 13 1.53 16.46 -2.92
C LEU A 13 1.00 15.32 -2.04
N ALA A 14 1.26 15.35 -0.72
CA ALA A 14 0.74 14.35 0.20
C ALA A 14 -0.79 14.33 0.22
N GLY A 15 -1.45 15.50 0.19
CA GLY A 15 -2.91 15.61 0.09
C GLY A 15 -3.46 15.01 -1.21
N MET A 16 -2.86 15.34 -2.35
CA MET A 16 -3.23 14.75 -3.64
C MET A 16 -3.06 13.23 -3.66
N LEU A 17 -1.92 12.73 -3.17
CA LEU A 17 -1.64 11.30 -3.08
C LEU A 17 -2.64 10.60 -2.15
N THR A 18 -3.04 11.22 -1.04
CA THR A 18 -4.06 10.69 -0.15
C THR A 18 -5.41 10.56 -0.86
N ALA A 19 -5.81 11.58 -1.62
CA ALA A 19 -7.06 11.54 -2.38
C ALA A 19 -7.06 10.43 -3.45
N VAL A 20 -5.97 10.30 -4.21
CA VAL A 20 -5.81 9.23 -5.21
C VAL A 20 -5.84 7.85 -4.54
N ALA A 21 -5.11 7.68 -3.42
CA ALA A 21 -5.10 6.40 -2.69
C ALA A 21 -6.47 6.04 -2.10
N ALA A 22 -7.21 7.03 -1.60
CA ALA A 22 -8.59 6.83 -1.12
C ALA A 22 -9.52 6.42 -2.26
N ALA A 23 -9.44 7.08 -3.41
CA ALA A 23 -10.22 6.73 -4.60
C ALA A 23 -9.92 5.30 -5.07
N LEU A 24 -8.66 4.90 -5.16
CA LEU A 24 -8.26 3.53 -5.49
C LEU A 24 -8.82 2.52 -4.47
N SER A 25 -8.75 2.85 -3.16
CA SER A 25 -9.31 1.99 -2.11
C SER A 25 -10.84 1.84 -2.20
N VAL A 26 -11.54 2.84 -2.71
CA VAL A 26 -12.99 2.76 -2.97
C VAL A 26 -13.24 1.91 -4.22
N LEU A 27 -12.48 2.13 -5.30
CA LEU A 27 -12.61 1.36 -6.54
C LEU A 27 -12.40 -0.14 -6.33
N GLU A 28 -11.45 -0.53 -5.46
CA GLU A 28 -11.22 -1.94 -5.11
C GLU A 28 -12.46 -2.67 -4.59
N ARG A 29 -13.42 -1.96 -3.99
CA ARG A 29 -14.64 -2.58 -3.45
C ARG A 29 -15.58 -3.07 -4.53
N PHE A 30 -15.49 -2.51 -5.72
CA PHE A 30 -16.31 -2.95 -6.87
C PHE A 30 -15.72 -4.20 -7.53
N LEU A 31 -14.52 -4.63 -7.13
CA LEU A 31 -13.94 -5.89 -7.59
C LEU A 31 -14.53 -7.06 -6.78
N PRO A 32 -15.03 -8.12 -7.44
CA PRO A 32 -15.68 -9.24 -6.78
C PRO A 32 -14.68 -10.21 -6.12
N LEU A 33 -13.80 -9.70 -5.28
CA LEU A 33 -12.76 -10.49 -4.61
C LEU A 33 -13.34 -11.56 -3.68
N GLN A 34 -14.50 -11.28 -3.11
CA GLN A 34 -15.20 -12.20 -2.21
C GLN A 34 -15.66 -13.49 -2.90
N ALA A 35 -15.75 -13.49 -4.25
CA ALA A 35 -16.01 -14.72 -5.01
C ALA A 35 -14.83 -15.69 -4.98
N VAL A 36 -13.59 -15.18 -4.81
CA VAL A 36 -12.36 -16.00 -4.77
C VAL A 36 -11.91 -16.23 -3.32
N VAL A 37 -11.99 -15.19 -2.49
CA VAL A 37 -11.61 -15.23 -1.07
C VAL A 37 -12.78 -14.69 -0.24
N PRO A 38 -13.59 -15.56 0.37
CA PRO A 38 -14.80 -15.17 1.09
C PRO A 38 -14.48 -14.58 2.47
N LEU A 39 -13.56 -13.65 2.53
CA LEU A 39 -13.19 -12.92 3.74
C LEU A 39 -13.66 -11.46 3.61
N PRO A 40 -14.53 -10.98 4.52
CA PRO A 40 -15.05 -9.62 4.47
C PRO A 40 -13.91 -8.60 4.70
N GLY A 41 -13.84 -7.59 3.84
CA GLY A 41 -12.87 -6.50 4.01
C GLY A 41 -11.51 -6.71 3.34
N VAL A 42 -11.25 -7.88 2.76
CA VAL A 42 -10.02 -8.16 1.98
C VAL A 42 -9.96 -7.31 0.72
N LYS A 43 -8.78 -6.79 0.40
CA LYS A 43 -8.49 -5.92 -0.73
C LYS A 43 -7.23 -6.37 -1.45
N LEU A 44 -7.13 -6.06 -2.75
CA LEU A 44 -5.93 -6.35 -3.56
C LEU A 44 -4.72 -5.46 -3.20
N GLY A 45 -4.99 -4.29 -2.61
CA GLY A 45 -3.94 -3.34 -2.25
C GLY A 45 -3.49 -2.46 -3.42
N LEU A 46 -4.37 -2.14 -4.39
CA LEU A 46 -4.03 -1.22 -5.49
C LEU A 46 -3.50 0.13 -4.99
N ALA A 47 -4.03 0.61 -3.86
CA ALA A 47 -3.56 1.84 -3.24
C ALA A 47 -2.09 1.77 -2.75
N ASN A 48 -1.46 0.60 -2.72
CA ASN A 48 -0.03 0.47 -2.38
C ASN A 48 0.88 1.07 -3.44
N VAL A 49 0.41 1.27 -4.70
CA VAL A 49 1.15 2.04 -5.71
C VAL A 49 1.44 3.46 -5.20
N VAL A 50 0.45 4.09 -4.58
CA VAL A 50 0.61 5.43 -4.01
C VAL A 50 1.54 5.41 -2.80
N THR A 51 1.41 4.38 -1.96
CA THR A 51 2.31 4.18 -0.80
C THR A 51 3.76 4.06 -1.25
N MET A 52 4.03 3.25 -2.27
CA MET A 52 5.36 3.08 -2.85
C MET A 52 5.87 4.40 -3.44
N PHE A 53 5.04 5.12 -4.21
CA PHE A 53 5.39 6.41 -4.78
C PHE A 53 5.73 7.42 -3.66
N ALA A 54 4.87 7.55 -2.65
CA ALA A 54 5.11 8.43 -1.51
C ALA A 54 6.42 8.09 -0.79
N LEU A 55 6.70 6.80 -0.59
CA LEU A 55 7.91 6.34 0.06
C LEU A 55 9.18 6.73 -0.71
N PHE A 56 9.13 6.72 -2.04
CA PHE A 56 10.30 7.05 -2.86
C PHE A 56 10.51 8.55 -3.05
N PHE A 57 9.43 9.36 -3.16
CA PHE A 57 9.50 10.79 -3.51
C PHE A 57 9.27 11.74 -2.33
N LEU A 58 8.67 11.25 -1.26
CA LEU A 58 8.55 11.96 0.01
C LEU A 58 9.48 11.32 1.04
N ASP A 59 8.99 11.17 2.26
CA ASP A 59 9.70 10.49 3.34
C ASP A 59 8.79 9.46 4.02
N PHE A 60 9.37 8.64 4.90
CA PHE A 60 8.62 7.60 5.60
C PHE A 60 7.47 8.18 6.44
N ARG A 61 7.67 9.35 7.09
CA ARG A 61 6.65 9.96 7.97
C ARG A 61 5.44 10.42 7.17
N LEU A 62 5.66 11.10 6.04
CA LEU A 62 4.57 11.51 5.16
C LEU A 62 3.90 10.31 4.49
N SER A 63 4.65 9.28 4.12
CA SER A 63 4.08 8.04 3.58
C SER A 63 3.18 7.34 4.60
N ALA A 64 3.58 7.28 5.87
CA ALA A 64 2.77 6.74 6.95
C ALA A 64 1.51 7.60 7.18
N ALA A 65 1.64 8.92 7.16
CA ALA A 65 0.50 9.83 7.28
C ALA A 65 -0.51 9.65 6.13
N ILE A 66 -0.03 9.48 4.88
CA ILE A 66 -0.88 9.18 3.72
C ILE A 66 -1.60 7.85 3.91
N VAL A 67 -0.91 6.79 4.38
CA VAL A 67 -1.52 5.48 4.66
C VAL A 67 -2.61 5.61 5.72
N LEU A 68 -2.34 6.30 6.83
CA LEU A 68 -3.32 6.53 7.90
C LEU A 68 -4.54 7.28 7.36
N ALA A 69 -4.32 8.42 6.72
CA ALA A 69 -5.39 9.28 6.21
C ALA A 69 -6.27 8.55 5.19
N ARG A 70 -5.68 7.83 4.21
CA ARG A 70 -6.47 7.07 3.22
C ARG A 70 -7.26 5.92 3.82
N CYS A 71 -6.72 5.23 4.86
CA CYS A 71 -7.43 4.16 5.53
C CYS A 71 -8.63 4.69 6.32
N LEU A 72 -8.46 5.82 7.01
CA LEU A 72 -9.55 6.50 7.71
C LEU A 72 -10.63 6.98 6.72
N LEU A 73 -10.23 7.68 5.65
CA LEU A 73 -11.17 8.08 4.60
C LEU A 73 -11.89 6.89 3.98
N GLY A 74 -11.15 5.82 3.70
CA GLY A 74 -11.72 4.57 3.19
C GLY A 74 -12.74 3.95 4.13
N ALA A 75 -12.54 4.00 5.43
CA ALA A 75 -13.49 3.51 6.43
C ALA A 75 -14.75 4.39 6.47
N LEU A 76 -14.59 5.70 6.47
CA LEU A 76 -15.70 6.67 6.47
C LEU A 76 -16.53 6.58 5.20
N LEU A 77 -15.90 6.33 4.06
CA LEU A 77 -16.56 6.18 2.75
C LEU A 77 -17.23 4.81 2.56
N GLY A 78 -17.58 4.10 3.62
CA GLY A 78 -18.33 2.85 3.60
C GLY A 78 -17.51 1.58 3.85
N GLY A 79 -16.23 1.67 4.23
CA GLY A 79 -15.42 0.52 4.63
C GLY A 79 -15.71 0.01 6.03
N GLY A 80 -16.24 0.87 6.87
CA GLY A 80 -16.54 0.58 8.26
C GLY A 80 -15.31 0.23 9.11
N PRO A 81 -15.50 -0.12 10.39
CA PRO A 81 -14.41 -0.45 11.30
C PRO A 81 -13.60 -1.68 10.85
N THR A 82 -14.28 -2.72 10.37
CA THR A 82 -13.63 -3.94 9.87
C THR A 82 -12.72 -3.61 8.67
N GLY A 83 -13.24 -2.88 7.68
CA GLY A 83 -12.45 -2.45 6.53
C GLY A 83 -11.26 -1.57 6.92
N LEU A 84 -11.36 -0.80 8.01
CA LEU A 84 -10.25 -0.04 8.57
C LEU A 84 -9.15 -0.97 9.08
N MET A 85 -9.51 -1.96 9.90
CA MET A 85 -8.55 -2.91 10.47
C MET A 85 -7.76 -3.64 9.38
N PHE A 86 -8.44 -4.19 8.36
CA PHE A 86 -7.81 -4.85 7.23
C PHE A 86 -6.89 -3.91 6.45
N SER A 87 -7.39 -2.72 6.10
CA SER A 87 -6.65 -1.75 5.29
C SER A 87 -5.44 -1.19 6.04
N LEU A 88 -5.59 -0.88 7.33
CA LEU A 88 -4.52 -0.26 8.12
C LEU A 88 -3.39 -1.27 8.38
N THR A 89 -3.71 -2.45 8.89
CA THR A 89 -2.72 -3.48 9.19
C THR A 89 -1.98 -3.91 7.93
N GLY A 90 -2.71 -4.23 6.85
CA GLY A 90 -2.10 -4.61 5.58
C GLY A 90 -1.21 -3.51 5.01
N SER A 91 -1.68 -2.26 5.02
CA SER A 91 -0.92 -1.16 4.42
C SER A 91 0.28 -0.72 5.24
N MET A 92 0.19 -0.77 6.58
CA MET A 92 1.35 -0.48 7.43
C MET A 92 2.42 -1.55 7.30
N LEU A 93 2.04 -2.82 7.23
CA LEU A 93 2.99 -3.90 7.01
C LEU A 93 3.65 -3.78 5.62
N ALA A 94 2.88 -3.46 4.58
CA ALA A 94 3.41 -3.18 3.26
C ALA A 94 4.40 -2.01 3.26
N LEU A 95 4.05 -0.90 3.92
CA LEU A 95 4.92 0.27 4.04
C LEU A 95 6.24 -0.08 4.73
N LEU A 96 6.20 -0.83 5.83
CA LEU A 96 7.40 -1.24 6.57
C LEU A 96 8.32 -2.11 5.72
N VAL A 97 7.75 -3.12 5.04
CA VAL A 97 8.53 -4.01 4.16
C VAL A 97 9.11 -3.24 2.99
N MET A 98 8.33 -2.41 2.30
CA MET A 98 8.83 -1.58 1.20
C MET A 98 9.91 -0.61 1.67
N ALA A 99 9.78 -0.02 2.86
CA ALA A 99 10.77 0.89 3.42
C ALA A 99 12.09 0.17 3.75
N ALA A 100 12.02 -1.04 4.27
CA ALA A 100 13.20 -1.87 4.51
C ALA A 100 13.93 -2.23 3.21
N LEU A 101 13.19 -2.71 2.20
CA LEU A 101 13.73 -3.12 0.91
C LEU A 101 14.21 -1.95 0.06
N LYS A 102 13.60 -0.76 0.20
CA LYS A 102 14.05 0.47 -0.48
C LYS A 102 15.53 0.78 -0.23
N ARG A 103 16.06 0.44 0.95
CA ARG A 103 17.49 0.64 1.29
C ARG A 103 18.43 -0.11 0.35
N GLY A 104 17.98 -1.22 -0.20
CA GLY A 104 18.73 -2.02 -1.19
C GLY A 104 18.30 -1.79 -2.64
N HIS A 105 17.48 -0.76 -2.90
CA HIS A 105 17.02 -0.46 -4.25
C HIS A 105 18.18 -0.12 -5.20
N GLY A 106 18.16 -0.70 -6.40
CA GLY A 106 19.21 -0.51 -7.40
C GLY A 106 20.47 -1.40 -7.21
N ARG A 107 20.58 -2.10 -6.06
CA ARG A 107 21.66 -3.08 -5.82
C ARG A 107 21.12 -4.50 -5.70
N ALA A 108 20.23 -4.73 -4.74
CA ALA A 108 19.66 -6.05 -4.45
C ALA A 108 18.19 -6.17 -4.87
N PHE A 109 17.46 -5.07 -4.91
CA PHE A 109 16.02 -5.07 -5.17
C PHE A 109 15.65 -4.13 -6.31
N SER A 110 14.86 -4.65 -7.26
CA SER A 110 14.20 -3.84 -8.29
C SER A 110 12.92 -3.19 -7.73
N LEU A 111 12.40 -2.18 -8.44
CA LEU A 111 11.11 -1.57 -8.11
C LEU A 111 9.98 -2.62 -8.08
N PHE A 112 10.01 -3.58 -9.03
CA PHE A 112 9.07 -4.70 -9.07
C PHE A 112 9.18 -5.58 -7.84
N GLY A 113 10.40 -5.95 -7.42
CA GLY A 113 10.61 -6.76 -6.22
C GLY A 113 10.09 -6.08 -4.95
N ILE A 114 10.32 -4.78 -4.82
CA ILE A 114 9.81 -3.98 -3.68
C ILE A 114 8.28 -3.94 -3.69
N SER A 115 7.67 -3.74 -4.87
CA SER A 115 6.22 -3.70 -5.01
C SER A 115 5.56 -5.04 -4.69
N VAL A 116 6.09 -6.13 -5.24
CA VAL A 116 5.58 -7.49 -5.00
C VAL A 116 5.72 -7.87 -3.53
N ALA A 117 6.87 -7.59 -2.91
CA ALA A 117 7.05 -7.83 -1.48
C ALA A 117 6.09 -6.99 -0.62
N GLY A 118 5.83 -5.74 -1.02
CA GLY A 118 4.82 -4.90 -0.39
C GLY A 118 3.41 -5.46 -0.51
N ALA A 119 3.04 -5.98 -1.68
CA ALA A 119 1.74 -6.61 -1.89
C ALA A 119 1.60 -7.92 -1.07
N ALA A 120 2.63 -8.73 -1.02
CA ALA A 120 2.66 -9.95 -0.18
C ALA A 120 2.50 -9.61 1.30
N ALA A 121 3.23 -8.60 1.78
CA ALA A 121 3.14 -8.11 3.16
C ALA A 121 1.74 -7.55 3.47
N HIS A 122 1.13 -6.83 2.52
CA HIS A 122 -0.24 -6.34 2.64
C HIS A 122 -1.23 -7.48 2.85
N ASN A 123 -1.16 -8.50 2.00
CA ASN A 123 -2.04 -9.67 2.08
C ASN A 123 -1.81 -10.46 3.36
N LEU A 124 -0.56 -10.63 3.79
CA LEU A 124 -0.25 -11.24 5.08
C LEU A 124 -0.89 -10.48 6.23
N GLY A 125 -0.78 -9.14 6.24
CA GLY A 125 -1.43 -8.30 7.24
C GLY A 125 -2.95 -8.47 7.28
N GLN A 126 -3.59 -8.63 6.13
CA GLN A 126 -5.03 -8.90 6.05
C GLN A 126 -5.40 -10.27 6.62
N VAL A 127 -4.63 -11.31 6.29
CA VAL A 127 -4.86 -12.67 6.84
C VAL A 127 -4.71 -12.68 8.35
N LEU A 128 -3.71 -11.98 8.90
CA LEU A 128 -3.53 -11.86 10.35
C LEU A 128 -4.74 -11.19 11.02
N VAL A 129 -5.29 -10.14 10.42
CA VAL A 129 -6.53 -9.50 10.92
C VAL A 129 -7.72 -10.46 10.83
N ALA A 130 -7.87 -11.18 9.71
CA ALA A 130 -8.95 -12.14 9.53
C ALA A 130 -8.87 -13.27 10.57
N MET A 131 -7.68 -13.83 10.82
CA MET A 131 -7.46 -14.84 11.85
C MET A 131 -7.85 -14.32 13.26
N ALA A 132 -7.46 -13.08 13.57
CA ALA A 132 -7.77 -12.48 14.87
C ALA A 132 -9.29 -12.23 15.04
N LEU A 133 -9.96 -11.78 13.98
CA LEU A 133 -11.41 -11.48 14.03
C LEU A 133 -12.27 -12.75 14.06
N LEU A 134 -11.87 -13.79 13.32
CA LEU A 134 -12.61 -15.04 13.24
C LEU A 134 -12.19 -16.05 14.30
N ASN A 135 -11.09 -15.76 15.01
CA ASN A 135 -10.45 -16.65 15.97
C ASN A 135 -10.21 -18.07 15.37
N ASP A 136 -9.82 -18.12 14.10
CA ASP A 136 -9.64 -19.36 13.33
C ASP A 136 -8.37 -19.32 12.49
N ALA A 137 -7.47 -20.26 12.73
CA ALA A 137 -6.23 -20.40 11.97
C ALA A 137 -6.44 -20.99 10.56
N ALA A 138 -7.59 -21.61 10.28
CA ALA A 138 -7.92 -22.13 8.95
C ALA A 138 -7.94 -21.04 7.86
N VAL A 139 -8.09 -19.78 8.27
CA VAL A 139 -7.96 -18.60 7.39
C VAL A 139 -6.61 -18.56 6.65
N LEU A 140 -5.55 -19.16 7.20
CA LEU A 140 -4.24 -19.29 6.53
C LEU A 140 -4.33 -20.04 5.20
N ALA A 141 -5.31 -20.90 5.02
CA ALA A 141 -5.53 -21.61 3.76
C ALA A 141 -5.79 -20.68 2.57
N TYR A 142 -6.27 -19.45 2.81
CA TYR A 142 -6.47 -18.44 1.76
C TYR A 142 -5.19 -17.67 1.40
N LEU A 143 -4.13 -17.77 2.22
CA LEU A 143 -2.90 -17.02 1.99
C LEU A 143 -2.24 -17.32 0.63
N PRO A 144 -2.13 -18.57 0.14
CA PRO A 144 -1.55 -18.83 -1.18
C PRO A 144 -2.30 -18.14 -2.32
N ALA A 145 -3.63 -18.14 -2.29
CA ALA A 145 -4.45 -17.46 -3.30
C ALA A 145 -4.25 -15.92 -3.24
N LEU A 146 -4.20 -15.36 -2.04
CA LEU A 146 -3.93 -13.93 -1.84
C LEU A 146 -2.52 -13.54 -2.25
N LEU A 147 -1.52 -14.39 -2.02
CA LEU A 147 -0.15 -14.14 -2.49
C LEU A 147 -0.06 -14.19 -4.01
N ALA A 148 -0.75 -15.13 -4.67
CA ALA A 148 -0.83 -15.16 -6.12
C ALA A 148 -1.49 -13.91 -6.70
N ALA A 149 -2.61 -13.47 -6.13
CA ALA A 149 -3.24 -12.19 -6.48
C ALA A 149 -2.31 -11.01 -6.20
N GLY A 150 -1.59 -11.02 -5.07
CA GLY A 150 -0.59 -10.02 -4.69
C GLY A 150 0.59 -9.95 -5.65
N LEU A 151 1.02 -11.06 -6.22
CA LEU A 151 2.05 -11.08 -7.26
C LEU A 151 1.58 -10.31 -8.50
N ILE A 152 0.38 -10.58 -8.96
CA ILE A 152 -0.22 -9.89 -10.12
C ILE A 152 -0.36 -8.39 -9.83
N THR A 153 -0.97 -8.04 -8.72
CA THR A 153 -1.19 -6.62 -8.36
C THR A 153 0.12 -5.90 -8.06
N GLY A 154 1.11 -6.56 -7.46
CA GLY A 154 2.43 -6.01 -7.22
C GLY A 154 3.18 -5.69 -8.52
N VAL A 155 3.08 -6.55 -9.53
CA VAL A 155 3.65 -6.29 -10.87
C VAL A 155 2.91 -5.14 -11.56
N LEU A 156 1.57 -5.14 -11.53
CA LEU A 156 0.76 -4.08 -12.13
C LEU A 156 1.02 -2.72 -11.47
N THR A 157 1.13 -2.68 -10.15
CA THR A 157 1.44 -1.44 -9.42
C THR A 157 2.84 -0.92 -9.72
N ALA A 158 3.84 -1.80 -9.84
CA ALA A 158 5.18 -1.42 -10.25
C ALA A 158 5.19 -0.88 -11.69
N ALA A 159 4.52 -1.55 -12.62
CA ALA A 159 4.41 -1.11 -14.01
C ALA A 159 3.72 0.26 -14.12
N ALA A 160 2.63 0.48 -13.38
CA ALA A 160 1.93 1.76 -13.34
C ALA A 160 2.79 2.89 -12.74
N ALA A 161 3.69 2.57 -11.81
CA ALA A 161 4.58 3.53 -11.19
C ALA A 161 5.76 3.95 -12.09
N LEU A 162 6.26 3.06 -12.96
CA LEU A 162 7.46 3.29 -13.79
C LEU A 162 7.48 4.62 -14.55
N PRO A 163 6.41 5.04 -15.26
CA PRO A 163 6.42 6.30 -16.01
C PRO A 163 6.65 7.52 -15.11
N PHE A 164 6.12 7.45 -13.89
CA PHE A 164 6.28 8.52 -12.90
C PHE A 164 7.69 8.55 -12.34
N PHE A 165 8.30 7.39 -12.07
CA PHE A 165 9.68 7.31 -11.62
C PHE A 165 10.65 7.93 -12.63
N GLY A 166 10.48 7.69 -13.92
CA GLY A 166 11.30 8.26 -14.98
C GLY A 166 11.18 9.80 -15.08
N LYS A 167 9.99 10.36 -14.90
CA LYS A 167 9.74 11.80 -14.94
C LYS A 167 10.21 12.52 -13.68
N PHE A 168 9.91 12.00 -12.50
CA PHE A 168 10.25 12.65 -11.23
C PHE A 168 11.75 12.55 -10.89
N SER A 169 12.45 11.53 -11.36
CA SER A 169 13.92 11.46 -11.27
C SER A 169 14.61 12.63 -12.00
N LYS A 170 14.01 13.11 -13.12
CA LYS A 170 14.53 14.24 -13.90
C LYS A 170 14.21 15.61 -13.30
N THR A 171 13.18 15.73 -12.46
CA THR A 171 12.73 17.03 -11.90
C THR A 171 13.37 17.40 -10.55
N GLY A 172 14.32 16.60 -10.05
CA GLY A 172 15.05 16.91 -8.80
C GLY A 172 14.21 16.88 -7.52
N VAL A 173 12.97 16.37 -7.60
CA VAL A 173 12.09 16.21 -6.42
C VAL A 173 12.45 14.96 -5.61
N ALA A 174 13.25 14.05 -6.18
CA ALA A 174 13.83 12.93 -5.45
C ALA A 174 14.81 13.49 -4.42
N GLY A 175 14.40 13.53 -3.16
CA GLY A 175 15.25 13.98 -2.06
C GLY A 175 16.56 13.19 -2.02
N LYS A 176 17.69 13.94 -2.02
CA LYS A 176 18.99 13.44 -1.63
C LYS A 176 18.94 12.93 -0.18
#